data_889c09472dc0373834dfe9827e5ec3e3
#
_entry.id   889c09472dc0373834dfe9827e5ec3e3
#
_cell.length_a   1.000
_cell.length_b   1.000
_cell.length_c   1.000
_cell.angle_alpha   90.00
_cell.angle_beta   90.00
_cell.angle_gamma   90.00
#
_symmetry.space_group_name_H-M   'P 1'
#
loop_
_entity.id
_entity.type
_entity.pdbx_description
1 polymer ?
#
loop_
_entity_poly.entity_id
_entity_poly.type
_entity_poly.pdbx_seq_one_letter_code
_entity_poly.pdbx_strand_id
1 'polypeptide(L)'
;IMKMILHDWSDDECVKILSNIYNASPKKGTVLIAEHLVPRPDIPHFSKIFDIHMMCVATGRERTIDEYAQLLKSASWKHTNTFHSRSGLMGVVVGNK
;
A
#
# COMPACT_ATOMS: atom_id res chain seq x y z
N ILE A 1 -9.69 -3.21 6.48
CA ILE A 1 -9.35 -2.13 5.55
C ILE A 1 -8.41 -1.13 6.24
N MET A 2 -7.39 -0.70 5.51
CA MET A 2 -6.48 0.39 5.90
C MET A 2 -6.53 1.48 4.84
N LYS A 3 -6.60 2.73 5.26
CA LYS A 3 -6.59 3.88 4.36
C LYS A 3 -5.58 4.90 4.86
N MET A 4 -4.62 5.28 4.02
CA MET A 4 -3.60 6.27 4.36
C MET A 4 -2.83 5.91 5.64
N ILE A 5 -2.39 4.66 5.74
CA ILE A 5 -1.66 4.13 6.91
C ILE A 5 -0.23 3.71 6.53
N LEU A 6 -0.09 2.84 5.53
CA LEU A 6 1.22 2.25 5.22
C LEU A 6 2.22 3.27 4.67
N HIS A 7 1.74 4.35 4.07
CA HIS A 7 2.60 5.41 3.58
C HIS A 7 3.35 6.17 4.70
N ASP A 8 2.89 6.09 5.95
CA ASP A 8 3.56 6.72 7.11
C ASP A 8 4.78 5.90 7.60
N TRP A 9 4.91 4.65 7.18
CA TRP A 9 5.83 3.69 7.76
C TRP A 9 6.88 3.19 6.77
N SER A 10 8.06 2.80 7.30
CA SER A 10 9.10 2.10 6.53
C SER A 10 8.61 0.74 6.04
N ASP A 11 9.31 0.15 5.07
CA ASP A 11 8.93 -1.16 4.52
C ASP A 11 8.94 -2.26 5.60
N ASP A 12 9.92 -2.26 6.51
CA ASP A 12 10.00 -3.24 7.61
C ASP A 12 8.82 -3.12 8.57
N GLU A 13 8.44 -1.89 8.89
CA GLU A 13 7.28 -1.61 9.75
C GLU A 13 5.97 -1.99 9.04
N CYS A 14 5.84 -1.71 7.75
CA CYS A 14 4.71 -2.13 6.94
C CYS A 14 4.55 -3.66 6.93
N VAL A 15 5.64 -4.40 6.73
CA VAL A 15 5.61 -5.88 6.78
C VAL A 15 5.18 -6.35 8.16
N LYS A 16 5.65 -5.73 9.24
CA LYS A 16 5.25 -6.08 10.60
C LYS A 16 3.75 -5.84 10.85
N ILE A 17 3.22 -4.68 10.41
CA ILE A 17 1.80 -4.37 10.50
C ILE A 17 0.97 -5.41 9.73
N LEU A 18 1.34 -5.67 8.47
CA LEU A 18 0.63 -6.62 7.61
C LEU A 18 0.69 -8.06 8.14
N SER A 19 1.84 -8.47 8.72
CA SER A 19 2.00 -9.79 9.32
C SER A 19 1.12 -9.97 10.56
N ASN A 20 1.01 -8.95 11.40
CA ASN A 20 0.12 -8.97 12.56
C ASN A 20 -1.35 -9.11 12.14
N ILE A 21 -1.76 -8.37 11.11
CA ILE A 21 -3.11 -8.48 10.55
C ILE A 21 -3.33 -9.86 9.93
N TYR A 22 -2.34 -10.40 9.22
CA TYR A 22 -2.41 -11.74 8.65
C TYR A 22 -2.67 -12.79 9.73
N ASN A 23 -1.91 -12.76 10.82
CA ASN A 23 -2.02 -13.72 11.92
C ASN A 23 -3.38 -13.62 12.63
N ALA A 24 -3.92 -12.40 12.77
CA ALA A 24 -5.21 -12.16 13.39
C ALA A 24 -6.41 -12.46 12.47
N SER A 25 -6.19 -12.59 11.17
CA SER A 25 -7.24 -12.76 10.17
C SER A 25 -7.70 -14.23 10.05
N PRO A 26 -8.98 -14.48 9.74
CA PRO A 26 -9.46 -15.83 9.46
C PRO A 26 -8.83 -16.42 8.18
N LYS A 27 -8.96 -17.73 7.96
CA LYS A 27 -8.35 -18.47 6.82
C LYS A 27 -8.66 -17.92 5.43
N LYS A 28 -9.75 -17.19 5.26
CA LYS A 28 -10.14 -16.53 3.99
C LYS A 28 -10.20 -15.02 4.15
N GLY A 29 -9.35 -14.47 5.02
CA GLY A 29 -9.30 -13.04 5.26
C GLY A 29 -8.84 -12.26 4.04
N THR A 30 -9.35 -11.06 3.89
CA THR A 30 -8.96 -10.11 2.84
C THR A 30 -8.53 -8.80 3.47
N VAL A 31 -7.38 -8.26 3.06
CA VAL A 31 -6.93 -6.93 3.42
C VAL A 31 -7.12 -5.98 2.23
N LEU A 32 -7.66 -4.80 2.49
CA LEU A 32 -7.82 -3.72 1.52
C LEU A 32 -6.92 -2.56 1.94
N ILE A 33 -5.97 -2.17 1.09
CA ILE A 33 -5.01 -1.09 1.32
C ILE A 33 -5.36 0.04 0.37
N ALA A 34 -5.93 1.13 0.89
CA ALA A 34 -6.34 2.31 0.13
C ALA A 34 -5.28 3.41 0.30
N GLU A 35 -4.54 3.71 -0.77
CA GLU A 35 -3.40 4.62 -0.78
C GLU A 35 -3.32 5.41 -2.09
N HIS A 36 -2.49 6.45 -2.11
CA HIS A 36 -2.06 7.08 -3.36
C HIS A 36 -1.02 6.15 -4.04
N LEU A 37 -1.38 5.60 -5.18
CA LEU A 37 -0.49 4.71 -5.92
C LEU A 37 0.38 5.52 -6.88
N VAL A 38 1.70 5.35 -6.80
CA VAL A 38 2.65 6.00 -7.69
C VAL A 38 2.60 5.30 -9.06
N PRO A 39 2.21 6.00 -10.14
CA PRO A 39 2.22 5.42 -11.48
C PRO A 39 3.65 5.35 -12.06
N ARG A 40 3.79 4.87 -13.30
CA ARG A 40 5.06 4.85 -14.02
C ARG A 40 5.71 6.25 -14.05
N PRO A 41 7.06 6.32 -14.18
CA PRO A 41 7.81 7.59 -14.11
C PRO A 41 7.36 8.67 -15.09
N ASP A 42 6.88 8.28 -16.26
CA ASP A 42 6.44 9.16 -17.35
C ASP A 42 5.03 9.75 -17.16
N ILE A 43 4.29 9.31 -16.14
CA ILE A 43 2.93 9.78 -15.89
C ILE A 43 2.94 10.80 -14.75
N PRO A 44 2.54 12.07 -14.95
CA PRO A 44 2.33 13.05 -13.88
C PRO A 44 1.21 12.58 -12.94
N HIS A 45 1.47 12.63 -11.63
CA HIS A 45 0.48 12.22 -10.63
C HIS A 45 0.74 12.90 -9.29
N PHE A 46 -0.33 13.22 -8.56
CA PHE A 46 -0.27 13.85 -7.23
C PHE A 46 0.58 13.05 -6.23
N SER A 47 0.56 11.72 -6.28
CA SER A 47 1.35 10.85 -5.40
C SER A 47 2.85 11.15 -5.45
N LYS A 48 3.38 11.61 -6.57
CA LYS A 48 4.82 11.95 -6.72
C LYS A 48 5.19 13.21 -5.95
N ILE A 49 4.30 14.19 -5.90
CA ILE A 49 4.47 15.41 -5.09
C ILE A 49 4.26 15.08 -3.62
N PHE A 50 3.26 14.26 -3.31
CA PHE A 50 2.95 13.84 -1.95
C PHE A 50 4.05 12.95 -1.36
N ASP A 51 4.72 12.13 -2.18
CA ASP A 51 5.89 11.36 -1.76
C ASP A 51 7.03 12.26 -1.24
N ILE A 52 7.31 13.36 -1.94
CA ILE A 52 8.29 14.36 -1.47
C ILE A 52 7.85 14.97 -0.13
N HIS A 53 6.57 15.27 0.04
CA HIS A 53 6.01 15.75 1.29
C HIS A 53 6.19 14.74 2.43
N MET A 54 5.93 13.46 2.18
CA MET A 54 6.09 12.38 3.17
C MET A 54 7.54 12.19 3.62
N MET A 55 8.52 12.40 2.74
CA MET A 55 9.94 12.39 3.11
C MET A 55 10.30 13.43 4.17
N CYS A 56 9.52 14.52 4.28
CA CYS A 56 9.75 15.60 5.24
C CYS A 56 9.06 15.37 6.60
N VAL A 57 8.00 14.56 6.65
CA VAL A 57 7.13 14.46 7.83
C VAL A 57 7.08 13.08 8.49
N ALA A 58 7.51 12.03 7.79
CA ALA A 58 7.44 10.64 8.27
C ALA A 58 8.61 9.79 7.77
N THR A 59 8.72 8.57 8.29
CA THR A 59 9.70 7.56 7.82
C THR A 59 9.20 6.77 6.61
N GLY A 60 7.97 7.02 6.19
CA GLY A 60 7.30 6.33 5.11
C GLY A 60 7.53 6.98 3.74
N ARG A 61 6.80 6.48 2.77
CA ARG A 61 6.81 6.96 1.39
C ARG A 61 5.57 6.51 0.62
N GLU A 62 5.25 7.22 -0.46
CA GLU A 62 4.29 6.73 -1.44
C GLU A 62 4.91 5.58 -2.25
N ARG A 63 4.09 4.61 -2.64
CA ARG A 63 4.56 3.37 -3.29
C ARG A 63 3.79 3.07 -4.58
N THR A 64 4.45 2.35 -5.47
CA THR A 64 3.85 1.74 -6.65
C THR A 64 3.02 0.50 -6.27
N ILE A 65 2.20 0.02 -7.20
CA ILE A 65 1.45 -1.24 -7.03
C ILE A 65 2.41 -2.41 -6.76
N ASP A 66 3.52 -2.48 -7.50
CA ASP A 66 4.51 -3.56 -7.36
C ASP A 66 5.17 -3.56 -5.97
N GLU A 67 5.46 -2.38 -5.44
CA GLU A 67 6.00 -2.23 -4.09
C GLU A 67 4.99 -2.68 -3.03
N TYR A 68 3.71 -2.33 -3.16
CA TYR A 68 2.67 -2.86 -2.27
C TYR A 68 2.49 -4.38 -2.41
N ALA A 69 2.58 -4.91 -3.63
CA ALA A 69 2.53 -6.36 -3.86
C ALA A 69 3.71 -7.08 -3.17
N GLN A 70 4.90 -6.49 -3.16
CA GLN A 70 6.05 -7.01 -2.44
C GLN A 70 5.87 -6.98 -0.92
N LEU A 71 5.32 -5.90 -0.35
CA LEU A 71 5.00 -5.82 1.07
C LEU A 71 3.99 -6.90 1.48
N LEU A 72 2.92 -7.08 0.68
CA LEU A 72 1.93 -8.13 0.89
C LEU A 72 2.58 -9.52 0.87
N LYS A 73 3.40 -9.80 -0.15
CA LYS A 73 4.12 -11.07 -0.28
C LYS A 73 5.04 -11.34 0.92
N SER A 74 5.79 -10.35 1.37
CA SER A 74 6.68 -10.45 2.53
C SER A 74 5.93 -10.73 3.83
N ALA A 75 4.66 -10.31 3.92
CA ALA A 75 3.77 -10.56 5.05
C ALA A 75 2.82 -11.76 4.81
N SER A 76 3.13 -12.64 3.86
CA SER A 76 2.39 -13.86 3.51
C SER A 76 1.02 -13.64 2.86
N TRP A 77 0.63 -12.41 2.55
CA TRP A 77 -0.56 -12.11 1.77
C TRP A 77 -0.33 -12.35 0.29
N LYS A 78 -1.35 -12.81 -0.42
CA LYS A 78 -1.36 -12.90 -1.87
C LYS A 78 -2.03 -11.66 -2.47
N HIS A 79 -1.27 -10.83 -3.19
CA HIS A 79 -1.87 -9.75 -4.00
C HIS A 79 -2.74 -10.36 -5.10
N THR A 80 -3.99 -9.93 -5.18
CA THR A 80 -4.97 -10.51 -6.12
C THR A 80 -5.55 -9.51 -7.09
N ASN A 81 -5.69 -8.25 -6.69
CA ASN A 81 -6.27 -7.22 -7.53
C ASN A 81 -5.86 -5.81 -7.09
N THR A 82 -6.04 -4.85 -7.98
CA THR A 82 -5.89 -3.42 -7.67
C THR A 82 -7.01 -2.66 -8.37
N PHE A 83 -7.69 -1.81 -7.63
CA PHE A 83 -8.74 -0.91 -8.14
C PHE A 83 -8.26 0.53 -8.08
N HIS A 84 -8.70 1.34 -9.02
CA HIS A 84 -8.42 2.78 -9.06
C HIS A 84 -9.72 3.58 -8.88
N SER A 85 -9.65 4.68 -8.14
CA SER A 85 -10.76 5.62 -8.08
C SER A 85 -10.96 6.31 -9.43
N ARG A 86 -12.17 6.83 -9.68
CA ARG A 86 -12.46 7.58 -10.91
C ARG A 86 -11.57 8.81 -11.10
N SER A 87 -11.18 9.46 -10.01
CA SER A 87 -10.26 10.60 -10.04
C SER A 87 -8.80 10.21 -10.33
N GLY A 88 -8.45 8.93 -10.21
CA GLY A 88 -7.08 8.44 -10.31
C GLY A 88 -6.19 8.79 -9.10
N LEU A 89 -6.69 9.55 -8.11
CA LEU A 89 -5.89 9.97 -6.95
C LEU A 89 -5.57 8.81 -6.01
N MET A 90 -6.51 7.92 -5.82
CA MET A 90 -6.35 6.77 -4.92
C MET A 90 -6.58 5.45 -5.64
N GLY A 91 -5.90 4.44 -5.15
CA GLY A 91 -6.17 3.06 -5.51
C GLY A 91 -6.38 2.19 -4.28
N VAL A 92 -6.91 0.99 -4.50
CA VAL A 92 -7.09 -0.03 -3.47
C VAL A 92 -6.35 -1.29 -3.91
N VAL A 93 -5.32 -1.65 -3.16
CA VAL A 93 -4.57 -2.89 -3.36
C VAL A 93 -5.19 -3.97 -2.49
N VAL A 94 -5.47 -5.13 -3.07
CA VAL A 94 -6.18 -6.24 -2.42
C VAL A 94 -5.22 -7.39 -2.14
N GLY A 95 -5.14 -7.79 -0.88
CA GLY A 95 -4.41 -8.98 -0.45
C GLY A 95 -5.35 -10.02 0.17
N ASN A 96 -5.22 -11.26 -0.24
CA ASN A 96 -5.95 -12.40 0.31
C ASN A 96 -5.01 -13.33 1.09
N LYS A 97 -5.55 -13.85 2.20
CA LYS A 97 -4.86 -14.86 3.00
C LYS A 97 -4.91 -16.24 2.36
#